data_1fb8996ecf296b60d0a48de701a16ab0
#
_entry.id   1fb8996ecf296b60d0a48de701a16ab0
#
_cell.length_a   1.000
_cell.length_b   1.000
_cell.length_c   1.000
_cell.angle_alpha   90.00
_cell.angle_beta   90.00
_cell.angle_gamma   90.00
#
_symmetry.space_group_name_H-M   'P 1'
#
loop_
_entity.id
_entity.type
_entity.pdbx_description
1 polymer ?
#
loop_
_entity_poly.entity_id
_entity_poly.type
_entity_poly.pdbx_seq_one_letter_code
_entity_poly.pdbx_strand_id
1 'polypeptide(L)'
;MISVNAETGFRSLQKIMRDLTTLRKRFYVLFFCLGILAAILAAVHVAQAALGESADSVMSDLNALSAMQGAAIIHTGYTVQEITSASVTVREYISPSGVVFGIAWNGLIHPDLTPLLGSYAGEYHQALLKSPRKPGSRFSRVKTDVIVVEKWGHMRNLRGRAYVLALIPPGVIVDEIK
;
A
#
# COMPACT_ATOMS: atom_id res chain seq x y z
N MET A 1 -7.23 67.44 -42.21
CA MET A 1 -7.24 66.02 -42.63
C MET A 1 -6.31 65.18 -41.78
N ILE A 2 -6.28 65.38 -40.43
CA ILE A 2 -5.33 64.72 -39.50
C ILE A 2 -6.05 63.99 -38.35
N SER A 3 -7.38 64.07 -38.18
CA SER A 3 -8.08 63.53 -37.00
C SER A 3 -8.50 62.02 -37.13
N VAL A 4 -8.52 61.46 -38.32
CA VAL A 4 -9.01 60.09 -38.57
C VAL A 4 -7.98 59.01 -38.17
N ASN A 5 -6.69 59.31 -38.20
CA ASN A 5 -5.64 58.35 -37.86
C ASN A 5 -5.45 58.10 -36.32
N ALA A 6 -5.84 59.04 -35.47
CA ALA A 6 -5.68 58.91 -34.03
C ALA A 6 -6.74 57.94 -33.42
N GLU A 7 -7.96 57.95 -33.91
CA GLU A 7 -9.02 57.05 -33.42
C GLU A 7 -8.82 55.57 -33.78
N THR A 8 -8.32 55.33 -35.00
CA THR A 8 -7.98 53.93 -35.44
C THR A 8 -6.82 53.36 -34.65
N GLY A 9 -5.81 54.17 -34.32
CA GLY A 9 -4.69 53.76 -33.44
C GLY A 9 -5.14 53.42 -32.01
N PHE A 10 -6.04 54.25 -31.46
CA PHE A 10 -6.55 54.05 -30.10
C PHE A 10 -7.41 52.77 -29.97
N ARG A 11 -8.25 52.49 -30.97
CA ARG A 11 -9.09 51.28 -30.99
C ARG A 11 -8.24 50.02 -31.16
N SER A 12 -7.16 50.07 -31.93
CA SER A 12 -6.24 48.92 -32.09
C SER A 12 -5.47 48.61 -30.80
N LEU A 13 -5.02 49.65 -30.06
CA LEU A 13 -4.38 49.48 -28.75
C LEU A 13 -5.34 48.90 -27.71
N GLN A 14 -6.58 49.33 -27.67
CA GLN A 14 -7.59 48.77 -26.78
C GLN A 14 -7.93 47.33 -27.09
N LYS A 15 -7.89 46.92 -28.37
CA LYS A 15 -8.08 45.52 -28.78
C LYS A 15 -6.91 44.66 -28.31
N ILE A 16 -5.68 45.12 -28.53
CA ILE A 16 -4.46 44.38 -28.10
C ILE A 16 -4.45 44.23 -26.56
N MET A 17 -4.79 45.27 -25.81
CA MET A 17 -4.86 45.17 -24.34
C MET A 17 -5.93 44.21 -23.85
N ARG A 18 -7.10 44.14 -24.50
CA ARG A 18 -8.14 43.14 -24.19
C ARG A 18 -7.69 41.73 -24.53
N ASP A 19 -7.02 41.55 -25.66
CA ASP A 19 -6.52 40.24 -26.07
C ASP A 19 -5.41 39.73 -25.11
N LEU A 20 -4.53 40.60 -24.67
CA LEU A 20 -3.49 40.30 -23.67
C LEU A 20 -4.10 39.94 -22.31
N THR A 21 -5.14 40.62 -21.87
CA THR A 21 -5.80 40.30 -20.58
C THR A 21 -6.59 39.00 -20.65
N THR A 22 -7.18 38.65 -21.79
CA THR A 22 -7.87 37.37 -22.00
C THR A 22 -6.89 36.21 -22.13
N LEU A 23 -5.77 36.42 -22.79
CA LEU A 23 -4.66 35.42 -22.85
C LEU A 23 -4.12 35.15 -21.45
N ARG A 24 -3.85 36.20 -20.65
CA ARG A 24 -3.36 36.04 -19.27
C ARG A 24 -4.35 35.26 -18.40
N LYS A 25 -5.66 35.53 -18.50
CA LYS A 25 -6.69 34.80 -17.78
C LYS A 25 -6.74 33.32 -18.20
N ARG A 26 -6.62 33.02 -19.50
CA ARG A 26 -6.57 31.64 -20.01
C ARG A 26 -5.35 30.89 -19.51
N PHE A 27 -4.19 31.55 -19.42
CA PHE A 27 -2.97 30.98 -18.83
C PHE A 27 -3.17 30.64 -17.34
N TYR A 28 -3.75 31.53 -16.54
CA TYR A 28 -4.02 31.26 -15.14
C TYR A 28 -4.98 30.09 -14.93
N VAL A 29 -6.04 29.99 -15.74
CA VAL A 29 -6.99 28.87 -15.67
C VAL A 29 -6.29 27.56 -16.03
N LEU A 30 -5.45 27.56 -17.07
CA LEU A 30 -4.72 26.38 -17.50
C LEU A 30 -3.73 25.89 -16.42
N PHE A 31 -2.97 26.81 -15.81
CA PHE A 31 -2.06 26.47 -14.71
C PHE A 31 -2.82 25.99 -13.46
N PHE A 32 -3.97 26.57 -13.17
CA PHE A 32 -4.81 26.15 -12.05
C PHE A 32 -5.38 24.74 -12.28
N CYS A 33 -5.89 24.43 -13.48
CA CYS A 33 -6.34 23.10 -13.84
C CYS A 33 -5.20 22.06 -13.81
N LEU A 34 -4.02 22.44 -14.30
CA LEU A 34 -2.82 21.57 -14.26
C LEU A 34 -2.39 21.30 -12.82
N GLY A 35 -2.46 22.31 -11.95
CA GLY A 35 -2.17 22.16 -10.51
C GLY A 35 -3.15 21.23 -9.80
N ILE A 36 -4.45 21.35 -10.10
CA ILE A 36 -5.47 20.43 -9.55
C ILE A 36 -5.24 19.00 -10.07
N LEU A 37 -4.95 18.84 -11.35
CA LEU A 37 -4.65 17.53 -11.92
C LEU A 37 -3.40 16.89 -11.28
N ALA A 38 -2.35 17.68 -11.07
CA ALA A 38 -1.15 17.23 -10.36
C ALA A 38 -1.43 16.85 -8.90
N ALA A 39 -2.28 17.61 -8.21
CA ALA A 39 -2.70 17.31 -6.84
C ALA A 39 -3.54 16.02 -6.76
N ILE A 40 -4.43 15.79 -7.72
CA ILE A 40 -5.22 14.55 -7.81
C ILE A 40 -4.30 13.35 -8.08
N LEU A 41 -3.32 13.48 -8.98
CA LEU A 41 -2.35 12.42 -9.29
C LEU A 41 -1.41 12.13 -8.10
N ALA A 42 -1.06 13.13 -7.30
CA ALA A 42 -0.27 12.95 -6.08
C ALA A 42 -1.06 12.29 -4.93
N ALA A 43 -2.39 12.34 -4.97
CA ALA A 43 -3.25 11.73 -3.97
C ALA A 43 -3.56 10.24 -4.25
N VAL A 44 -3.08 9.66 -5.35
CA VAL A 44 -3.17 8.22 -5.59
C VAL A 44 -2.16 7.53 -4.68
N HIS A 45 -2.55 7.32 -3.43
CA HIS A 45 -1.88 6.36 -2.57
C HIS A 45 -2.19 4.99 -3.15
N VAL A 46 -1.17 4.29 -3.61
CA VAL A 46 -1.28 2.87 -3.93
C VAL A 46 -1.58 2.20 -2.59
N ALA A 47 -2.84 1.85 -2.36
CA ALA A 47 -3.22 0.99 -1.25
C ALA A 47 -2.51 -0.34 -1.47
N GLN A 48 -1.47 -0.61 -0.70
CA GLN A 48 -0.82 -1.90 -0.66
C GLN A 48 -1.55 -2.73 0.39
N ALA A 49 -1.95 -3.94 0.04
CA ALA A 49 -2.47 -4.89 0.98
C ALA A 49 -1.34 -5.23 1.94
N ALA A 50 -1.56 -4.85 3.16
CA ALA A 50 -0.53 -4.97 4.16
C ALA A 50 -1.19 -5.21 5.50
N LEU A 51 -0.45 -5.82 6.36
CA LEU A 51 -0.78 -6.00 7.75
C LEU A 51 -1.24 -4.66 8.36
N GLY A 52 -2.45 -4.62 8.92
CA GLY A 52 -3.07 -3.41 9.47
C GLY A 52 -3.90 -2.59 8.47
N GLU A 53 -3.96 -2.96 7.21
CA GLU A 53 -4.74 -2.27 6.18
C GLU A 53 -6.08 -2.99 5.87
N SER A 54 -6.91 -2.36 5.03
CA SER A 54 -8.19 -2.92 4.62
C SER A 54 -8.02 -4.14 3.72
N ALA A 55 -8.92 -5.11 3.85
CA ALA A 55 -8.99 -6.30 2.99
C ALA A 55 -9.16 -5.98 1.49
N ASP A 56 -9.63 -4.78 1.12
CA ASP A 56 -9.70 -4.34 -0.28
C ASP A 56 -8.31 -4.25 -0.93
N SER A 57 -7.26 -4.18 -0.13
CA SER A 57 -5.88 -4.12 -0.56
C SER A 57 -5.27 -5.48 -0.96
N VAL A 58 -5.98 -6.60 -0.74
CA VAL A 58 -5.59 -7.98 -1.17
C VAL A 58 -5.19 -8.04 -2.65
N MET A 59 -5.84 -7.25 -3.50
CA MET A 59 -5.51 -7.17 -4.93
C MET A 59 -4.09 -6.67 -5.21
N SER A 60 -3.53 -5.89 -4.29
CA SER A 60 -2.15 -5.39 -4.40
C SER A 60 -1.13 -6.51 -4.14
N ASP A 61 -1.39 -7.36 -3.14
CA ASP A 61 -0.52 -8.49 -2.79
C ASP A 61 -0.56 -9.57 -3.86
N LEU A 62 -1.71 -9.79 -4.51
CA LEU A 62 -1.81 -10.65 -5.69
C LEU A 62 -0.83 -10.21 -6.78
N ASN A 63 -0.76 -8.91 -7.08
CA ASN A 63 0.16 -8.36 -8.06
C ASN A 63 1.62 -8.46 -7.60
N ALA A 64 1.90 -8.14 -6.34
CA ALA A 64 3.26 -8.19 -5.78
C ALA A 64 3.83 -9.62 -5.76
N LEU A 65 2.98 -10.62 -5.54
CA LEU A 65 3.37 -12.03 -5.50
C LEU A 65 3.23 -12.73 -6.86
N SER A 66 2.74 -12.07 -7.90
CA SER A 66 2.34 -12.69 -9.17
C SER A 66 1.48 -13.94 -8.91
N ALA A 67 0.49 -13.80 -8.06
CA ALA A 67 -0.28 -14.87 -7.46
C ALA A 67 -1.74 -14.87 -7.90
N MET A 68 -2.44 -15.94 -7.61
CA MET A 68 -3.88 -16.08 -7.81
C MET A 68 -4.59 -16.07 -6.46
N GLN A 69 -5.73 -15.38 -6.42
CA GLN A 69 -6.60 -15.36 -5.26
C GLN A 69 -7.31 -16.71 -5.12
N GLY A 70 -7.19 -17.31 -3.94
CA GLY A 70 -7.92 -18.49 -3.55
C GLY A 70 -9.29 -18.18 -2.94
N ALA A 71 -9.94 -19.21 -2.41
CA ALA A 71 -11.23 -19.06 -1.72
C ALA A 71 -11.05 -18.35 -0.37
N ALA A 72 -12.01 -17.50 -0.03
CA ALA A 72 -12.13 -16.97 1.33
C ALA A 72 -12.82 -18.00 2.24
N ILE A 73 -12.24 -18.27 3.40
CA ILE A 73 -12.78 -19.17 4.41
C ILE A 73 -13.24 -18.33 5.61
N ILE A 74 -14.52 -18.43 5.93
CA ILE A 74 -15.11 -17.69 7.05
C ILE A 74 -15.01 -18.55 8.31
N HIS A 75 -14.37 -17.99 9.34
CA HIS A 75 -14.30 -18.56 10.69
C HIS A 75 -15.10 -17.71 11.68
N THR A 76 -15.32 -18.24 12.87
CA THR A 76 -15.94 -17.45 13.95
C THR A 76 -14.98 -16.35 14.39
N GLY A 77 -15.33 -15.09 14.09
CA GLY A 77 -14.54 -13.92 14.50
C GLY A 77 -13.48 -13.45 13.50
N TYR A 78 -13.25 -14.13 12.38
CA TYR A 78 -12.35 -13.69 11.32
C TYR A 78 -12.60 -14.41 9.99
N THR A 79 -12.04 -13.87 8.93
CA THR A 79 -12.02 -14.50 7.59
C THR A 79 -10.57 -14.73 7.18
N VAL A 80 -10.30 -15.88 6.54
CA VAL A 80 -9.00 -16.17 5.95
C VAL A 80 -9.10 -16.08 4.44
N GLN A 81 -8.28 -15.22 3.85
CA GLN A 81 -8.12 -15.12 2.40
C GLN A 81 -6.80 -15.78 2.00
N GLU A 82 -6.86 -16.73 1.07
CA GLU A 82 -5.66 -17.40 0.57
C GLU A 82 -5.18 -16.81 -0.75
N ILE A 83 -3.89 -16.61 -0.87
CA ILE A 83 -3.18 -16.11 -2.04
C ILE A 83 -2.10 -17.13 -2.39
N THR A 84 -2.15 -17.72 -3.57
CA THR A 84 -1.21 -18.79 -3.98
C THR A 84 -0.40 -18.35 -5.19
N SER A 85 0.92 -18.40 -5.06
CA SER A 85 1.89 -18.26 -6.14
C SER A 85 2.59 -19.60 -6.42
N ALA A 86 3.47 -19.64 -7.43
CA ALA A 86 4.22 -20.84 -7.78
C ALA A 86 5.13 -21.37 -6.65
N SER A 87 5.57 -20.51 -5.74
CA SER A 87 6.59 -20.81 -4.72
C SER A 87 6.12 -20.68 -3.28
N VAL A 88 5.03 -19.95 -3.04
CA VAL A 88 4.53 -19.66 -1.69
C VAL A 88 3.02 -19.46 -1.70
N THR A 89 2.37 -19.96 -0.66
CA THR A 89 0.98 -19.66 -0.32
C THR A 89 0.98 -18.73 0.89
N VAL A 90 0.28 -17.62 0.78
CA VAL A 90 0.07 -16.62 1.85
C VAL A 90 -1.41 -16.68 2.26
N ARG A 91 -1.68 -16.62 3.55
CA ARG A 91 -3.00 -16.52 4.15
C ARG A 91 -3.09 -15.23 4.91
N GLU A 92 -4.07 -14.41 4.59
CA GLU A 92 -4.39 -13.18 5.27
C GLU A 92 -5.58 -13.39 6.21
N TYR A 93 -5.41 -12.98 7.45
CA TYR A 93 -6.40 -13.10 8.52
C TYR A 93 -7.06 -11.74 8.72
N ILE A 94 -8.33 -11.67 8.35
CA ILE A 94 -9.11 -10.44 8.25
C ILE A 94 -10.13 -10.43 9.39
N SER A 95 -10.12 -9.35 10.18
CA SER A 95 -11.08 -9.12 11.26
C SER A 95 -12.49 -8.82 10.72
N PRO A 96 -13.55 -8.89 11.54
CA PRO A 96 -14.90 -8.48 11.13
C PRO A 96 -15.00 -7.01 10.71
N SER A 97 -14.05 -6.17 11.13
CA SER A 97 -13.96 -4.77 10.68
C SER A 97 -13.29 -4.61 9.32
N GLY A 98 -12.91 -5.71 8.65
CA GLY A 98 -12.26 -5.68 7.35
C GLY A 98 -10.76 -5.36 7.38
N VAL A 99 -10.11 -5.41 8.55
CA VAL A 99 -8.68 -5.10 8.71
C VAL A 99 -7.88 -6.39 8.78
N VAL A 100 -6.75 -6.47 8.06
CA VAL A 100 -5.81 -7.59 8.12
C VAL A 100 -5.02 -7.51 9.42
N PHE A 101 -5.27 -8.39 10.36
CA PHE A 101 -4.57 -8.43 11.65
C PHE A 101 -3.41 -9.41 11.69
N GLY A 102 -3.36 -10.37 10.77
CA GLY A 102 -2.33 -11.39 10.69
C GLY A 102 -2.15 -11.93 9.29
N ILE A 103 -0.95 -12.37 9.01
CA ILE A 103 -0.60 -13.12 7.80
C ILE A 103 0.16 -14.40 8.19
N ALA A 104 -0.05 -15.47 7.46
CA ALA A 104 0.78 -16.66 7.55
C ALA A 104 1.19 -17.10 6.15
N TRP A 105 2.31 -17.79 6.03
CA TRP A 105 2.78 -18.32 4.76
C TRP A 105 3.44 -19.67 4.91
N ASN A 106 3.36 -20.44 3.83
CA ASN A 106 4.11 -21.67 3.67
C ASN A 106 4.54 -21.86 2.22
N GLY A 107 5.73 -22.41 1.98
CA GLY A 107 6.20 -22.61 0.62
C GLY A 107 7.65 -23.06 0.52
N LEU A 108 8.16 -22.96 -0.71
CA LEU A 108 9.54 -23.30 -1.05
C LEU A 108 10.52 -22.21 -0.59
N ILE A 109 10.05 -20.97 -0.52
CA ILE A 109 10.80 -19.79 -0.11
C ILE A 109 9.98 -18.98 0.91
N HIS A 110 10.63 -18.10 1.65
CA HIS A 110 9.91 -17.02 2.36
C HIS A 110 9.52 -15.93 1.35
N PRO A 111 8.30 -15.38 1.40
CA PRO A 111 7.92 -14.24 0.56
C PRO A 111 8.73 -13.00 0.95
N ASP A 112 8.75 -12.00 0.05
CA ASP A 112 9.16 -10.66 0.46
C ASP A 112 8.14 -10.12 1.48
N LEU A 113 8.62 -9.83 2.67
CA LEU A 113 7.76 -9.34 3.74
C LEU A 113 7.53 -7.83 3.65
N THR A 114 8.29 -7.10 2.84
CA THR A 114 8.17 -5.64 2.75
C THR A 114 6.77 -5.21 2.31
N PRO A 115 6.22 -5.71 1.19
CA PRO A 115 4.85 -5.40 0.82
C PRO A 115 3.83 -5.95 1.82
N LEU A 116 4.02 -7.19 2.31
CA LEU A 116 3.08 -7.87 3.21
C LEU A 116 2.98 -7.21 4.60
N LEU A 117 4.04 -6.59 5.08
CA LEU A 117 4.05 -5.86 6.35
C LEU A 117 3.63 -4.39 6.20
N GLY A 118 3.65 -3.84 4.99
CA GLY A 118 3.26 -2.47 4.70
C GLY A 118 3.91 -1.44 5.61
N SER A 119 3.11 -0.68 6.32
CA SER A 119 3.59 0.37 7.24
C SER A 119 4.49 -0.16 8.38
N TYR A 120 4.37 -1.44 8.74
CA TYR A 120 5.20 -2.07 9.77
C TYR A 120 6.56 -2.60 9.27
N ALA A 121 6.81 -2.59 7.96
CA ALA A 121 8.04 -3.11 7.37
C ALA A 121 9.29 -2.41 7.91
N GLY A 122 9.24 -1.09 8.07
CA GLY A 122 10.35 -0.30 8.62
C GLY A 122 10.71 -0.70 10.04
N GLU A 123 9.71 -0.87 10.90
CA GLU A 123 9.89 -1.31 12.30
C GLU A 123 10.49 -2.73 12.36
N TYR A 124 9.95 -3.64 11.55
CA TYR A 124 10.48 -5.00 11.43
C TYR A 124 11.95 -5.02 11.02
N HIS A 125 12.33 -4.25 9.99
CA HIS A 125 13.71 -4.19 9.52
C HIS A 125 14.66 -3.65 10.60
N GLN A 126 14.27 -2.61 11.32
CA GLN A 126 15.08 -2.08 12.43
C GLN A 126 15.23 -3.07 13.57
N ALA A 127 14.16 -3.76 13.95
CA ALA A 127 14.20 -4.79 14.97
C ALA A 127 15.05 -6.00 14.55
N LEU A 128 14.99 -6.38 13.27
CA LEU A 128 15.80 -7.45 12.69
C LEU A 128 17.30 -7.14 12.76
N LEU A 129 17.69 -5.88 12.49
CA LEU A 129 19.10 -5.44 12.61
C LEU A 129 19.62 -5.52 14.04
N LYS A 130 18.76 -5.30 15.04
CA LYS A 130 19.12 -5.38 16.47
C LYS A 130 19.08 -6.81 17.01
N SER A 131 18.45 -7.72 16.28
CA SER A 131 18.28 -9.12 16.72
C SER A 131 19.56 -9.91 16.49
N PRO A 132 20.11 -10.63 17.50
CA PRO A 132 21.28 -11.43 17.33
C PRO A 132 21.01 -12.60 16.38
N ARG A 133 21.80 -12.72 15.32
CA ARG A 133 21.76 -13.86 14.41
C ARG A 133 22.32 -15.10 15.11
N LYS A 134 21.51 -16.16 15.19
CA LYS A 134 21.94 -17.48 15.67
C LYS A 134 22.22 -18.37 14.45
N PRO A 135 23.49 -18.57 14.07
CA PRO A 135 23.82 -19.46 12.95
C PRO A 135 23.25 -20.87 13.18
N GLY A 136 22.72 -21.47 12.12
CA GLY A 136 22.14 -22.83 12.18
C GLY A 136 20.71 -22.91 12.78
N SER A 137 20.16 -21.80 13.30
CA SER A 137 18.78 -21.80 13.80
C SER A 137 17.78 -21.90 12.65
N ARG A 138 16.86 -22.88 12.77
CA ARG A 138 15.72 -23.04 11.85
C ARG A 138 14.49 -22.23 12.28
N PHE A 139 14.62 -21.47 13.35
CA PHE A 139 13.59 -20.62 13.91
C PHE A 139 14.14 -19.19 14.10
N SER A 140 13.38 -18.21 13.68
CA SER A 140 13.66 -16.80 13.91
C SER A 140 12.39 -16.13 14.38
N ARG A 141 12.50 -15.33 15.42
CA ARG A 141 11.40 -14.51 15.95
C ARG A 141 11.90 -13.08 16.17
N VAL A 142 11.20 -12.15 15.54
CA VAL A 142 11.34 -10.72 15.80
C VAL A 142 10.05 -10.27 16.47
N LYS A 143 10.17 -9.70 17.66
CA LYS A 143 9.05 -9.18 18.43
C LYS A 143 9.36 -7.74 18.80
N THR A 144 8.42 -6.86 18.47
CA THR A 144 8.38 -5.47 18.95
C THR A 144 7.17 -5.27 19.85
N ASP A 145 6.91 -4.06 20.29
CA ASP A 145 5.70 -3.73 21.06
C ASP A 145 4.43 -3.76 20.20
N VAL A 146 4.57 -3.68 18.87
CA VAL A 146 3.46 -3.57 17.92
C VAL A 146 3.26 -4.88 17.16
N ILE A 147 4.32 -5.45 16.58
CA ILE A 147 4.25 -6.62 15.72
C ILE A 147 5.11 -7.78 16.19
N VAL A 148 4.71 -8.97 15.80
CA VAL A 148 5.51 -10.19 15.92
C VAL A 148 5.64 -10.84 14.56
N VAL A 149 6.88 -11.20 14.18
CA VAL A 149 7.19 -11.94 12.95
C VAL A 149 7.97 -13.19 13.32
N GLU A 150 7.45 -14.34 12.95
CA GLU A 150 8.05 -15.65 13.21
C GLU A 150 8.30 -16.39 11.89
N LYS A 151 9.48 -16.98 11.76
CA LYS A 151 9.86 -17.79 10.60
C LYS A 151 10.44 -19.11 11.10
N TRP A 152 10.04 -20.20 10.47
CA TRP A 152 10.54 -21.54 10.79
C TRP A 152 10.49 -22.44 9.56
N GLY A 153 11.07 -23.62 9.68
CA GLY A 153 10.99 -24.64 8.66
C GLY A 153 12.36 -25.16 8.23
N HIS A 154 12.33 -25.95 7.18
CA HIS A 154 13.50 -26.56 6.56
C HIS A 154 13.32 -26.57 5.04
N MET A 155 14.33 -27.01 4.30
CA MET A 155 14.34 -26.96 2.84
C MET A 155 13.00 -27.38 2.23
N ARG A 156 12.46 -26.54 1.34
CA ARG A 156 11.18 -26.71 0.63
C ARG A 156 9.91 -26.73 1.50
N ASN A 157 10.03 -26.44 2.78
CA ASN A 157 8.90 -26.31 3.69
C ASN A 157 9.18 -25.17 4.69
N LEU A 158 9.29 -23.97 4.14
CA LEU A 158 9.50 -22.76 4.90
C LEU A 158 8.14 -22.18 5.28
N ARG A 159 7.99 -21.82 6.54
CA ARG A 159 6.76 -21.30 7.11
C ARG A 159 7.05 -20.03 7.90
N GLY A 160 6.03 -19.25 8.10
CA GLY A 160 6.09 -18.14 9.01
C GLY A 160 4.74 -17.51 9.20
N ARG A 161 4.71 -16.56 10.13
CA ARG A 161 3.54 -15.73 10.42
C ARG A 161 3.98 -14.35 10.89
N ALA A 162 3.13 -13.37 10.65
CA ALA A 162 3.26 -12.04 11.22
C ALA A 162 1.88 -11.56 11.68
N TYR A 163 1.83 -10.80 12.77
CA TYR A 163 0.57 -10.28 13.30
C TYR A 163 0.81 -9.03 14.13
N VAL A 164 -0.19 -8.15 14.15
CA VAL A 164 -0.24 -6.94 14.97
C VAL A 164 -0.98 -7.24 16.26
N LEU A 165 -0.30 -7.09 17.41
CA LEU A 165 -0.83 -7.46 18.72
C LEU A 165 -2.15 -6.76 19.05
N ALA A 166 -2.27 -5.47 18.72
CA ALA A 166 -3.44 -4.65 19.03
C ALA A 166 -4.65 -4.89 18.11
N LEU A 167 -4.45 -5.58 16.96
CA LEU A 167 -5.50 -5.80 15.96
C LEU A 167 -6.14 -7.19 16.05
N ILE A 168 -5.63 -8.08 16.89
CA ILE A 168 -6.17 -9.42 17.05
C ILE A 168 -7.59 -9.31 17.66
N PRO A 169 -8.62 -9.85 16.98
CA PRO A 169 -9.97 -9.80 17.50
C PRO A 169 -10.12 -10.57 18.82
N PRO A 170 -11.00 -10.15 19.71
CA PRO A 170 -11.28 -10.89 20.94
C PRO A 170 -11.71 -12.33 20.65
N GLY A 171 -11.12 -13.28 21.37
CA GLY A 171 -11.43 -14.72 21.22
C GLY A 171 -10.60 -15.45 20.13
N VAL A 172 -9.81 -14.73 19.31
CA VAL A 172 -8.90 -15.34 18.36
C VAL A 172 -7.57 -15.67 19.04
N ILE A 173 -7.12 -16.91 18.87
CA ILE A 173 -5.86 -17.39 19.46
C ILE A 173 -4.75 -17.26 18.39
N VAL A 174 -3.59 -16.71 18.77
CA VAL A 174 -2.43 -16.54 17.86
C VAL A 174 -2.03 -17.83 17.14
N ASP A 175 -2.24 -18.99 17.76
CA ASP A 175 -1.91 -20.29 17.16
C ASP A 175 -2.84 -20.71 16.01
N GLU A 176 -3.94 -19.99 15.81
CA GLU A 176 -4.81 -20.14 14.64
C GLU A 176 -4.19 -19.50 13.39
N ILE A 177 -3.28 -18.53 13.56
CA ILE A 177 -2.52 -17.92 12.46
C ILE A 177 -1.40 -18.90 12.03
N LYS A 178 -1.66 -19.71 10.96
CA LYS A 178 -0.76 -20.76 10.49
C LYS A 178 -0.90 -21.10 9.01
#